data_028e1a79f1c025b1dd9b71913675b3c8
#
_entry.id   028e1a79f1c025b1dd9b71913675b3c8
#
_cell.length_a   1.000
_cell.length_b   1.000
_cell.length_c   1.000
_cell.angle_alpha   90.00
_cell.angle_beta   90.00
_cell.angle_gamma   90.00
#
_symmetry.space_group_name_H-M   'P 1'
#
loop_
_entity.id
_entity.type
_entity.pdbx_description
1 polymer ?
#
loop_
_entity_poly.entity_id
_entity_poly.type
_entity_poly.pdbx_seq_one_letter_code
_entity_poly.pdbx_strand_id
1 'polypeptide(L)'
;MDRINSAEPRRIVLQRQLALVLRNIEAVVQLIVMQHEVIAKLDAGGHDTSEAARELAKFERVHELNIATHRNIMRELTALAVVSHLRQHRTRRVRLMV
;
A
#
# COMPACT_ATOMS: atom_id res chain seq x y z
N MET A 1 27.44 16.43 0.73
CA MET A 1 26.88 16.58 1.02
C MET A 1 26.05 15.93 1.45
N ASP A 2 25.45 15.65 1.49
CA ASP A 2 24.58 15.49 2.17
C ASP A 2 24.00 14.18 2.40
N ARG A 3 24.71 13.25 3.02
CA ARG A 3 24.24 11.99 3.55
C ARG A 3 23.11 12.17 4.56
N ILE A 4 23.05 13.34 5.17
CA ILE A 4 22.01 13.68 6.15
C ILE A 4 20.65 13.75 5.48
N ASN A 5 20.61 14.21 4.22
CA ASN A 5 19.36 14.39 3.47
C ASN A 5 19.00 13.22 2.58
N SER A 6 19.77 12.12 2.61
CA SER A 6 19.49 10.98 1.74
C SER A 6 18.17 10.27 2.07
N ALA A 7 17.67 10.37 3.32
CA ALA A 7 16.41 9.77 3.73
C ALA A 7 15.20 10.57 3.24
N GLU A 8 15.33 11.88 3.08
CA GLU A 8 14.19 12.73 2.68
C GLU A 8 13.71 12.48 1.25
N PRO A 9 14.59 12.40 0.23
CA PRO A 9 14.15 12.02 -1.11
C PRO A 9 13.49 10.64 -1.14
N ARG A 10 14.03 9.68 -0.38
CA ARG A 10 13.45 8.34 -0.30
C ARG A 10 12.07 8.37 0.34
N ARG A 11 11.91 9.15 1.40
CA ARG A 11 10.61 9.32 2.08
C ARG A 11 9.58 9.90 1.15
N ILE A 12 9.93 10.92 0.37
CA ILE A 12 9.01 11.55 -0.58
C ILE A 12 8.56 10.55 -1.63
N VAL A 13 9.49 9.76 -2.19
CA VAL A 13 9.15 8.73 -3.16
C VAL A 13 8.18 7.70 -2.56
N LEU A 14 8.48 7.23 -1.35
CA LEU A 14 7.63 6.24 -0.68
C LEU A 14 6.24 6.80 -0.37
N GLN A 15 6.15 8.08 0.03
CA GLN A 15 4.86 8.72 0.29
C GLN A 15 4.02 8.84 -0.98
N ARG A 16 4.66 9.13 -2.12
CA ARG A 16 3.98 9.17 -3.41
C ARG A 16 3.51 7.79 -3.83
N GLN A 17 4.36 6.78 -3.64
CA GLN A 17 3.99 5.39 -3.92
C GLN A 17 2.85 4.94 -3.02
N LEU A 18 2.85 5.35 -1.75
CA LEU A 18 1.77 5.04 -0.82
C LEU A 18 0.45 5.63 -1.30
N ALA A 19 0.46 6.91 -1.70
CA ALA A 19 -0.75 7.56 -2.21
C ALA A 19 -1.30 6.83 -3.43
N LEU A 20 -0.42 6.39 -4.34
CA LEU A 20 -0.82 5.67 -5.54
C LEU A 20 -1.41 4.30 -5.20
N VAL A 21 -0.75 3.54 -4.33
CA VAL A 21 -1.24 2.20 -3.97
C VAL A 21 -2.57 2.27 -3.23
N LEU A 22 -2.78 3.31 -2.41
CA LEU A 22 -4.07 3.50 -1.73
C LEU A 22 -5.20 3.77 -2.72
N ARG A 23 -4.95 4.57 -3.77
CA ARG A 23 -5.92 4.77 -4.85
C ARG A 23 -6.21 3.47 -5.60
N ASN A 24 -5.17 2.68 -5.86
CA ASN A 24 -5.32 1.39 -6.53
C ASN A 24 -6.14 0.42 -5.70
N ILE A 25 -5.90 0.38 -4.39
CA ILE A 25 -6.68 -0.45 -3.47
C ILE A 25 -8.15 -0.04 -3.51
N GLU A 26 -8.44 1.24 -3.42
CA GLU A 26 -9.80 1.75 -3.47
C GLU A 26 -10.50 1.38 -4.77
N ALA A 27 -9.83 1.58 -5.90
CA ALA A 27 -10.39 1.27 -7.22
C ALA A 27 -10.70 -0.23 -7.36
N VAL A 28 -9.78 -1.09 -6.93
CA VAL A 28 -9.96 -2.54 -7.03
C VAL A 28 -11.04 -3.04 -6.08
N VAL A 29 -11.14 -2.49 -4.89
CA VAL A 29 -12.22 -2.84 -3.95
C VAL A 29 -13.58 -2.54 -4.57
N GLN A 30 -13.72 -1.39 -5.25
CA GLN A 30 -14.96 -1.05 -5.94
C GLN A 30 -15.27 -2.05 -7.07
N LEU A 31 -14.25 -2.45 -7.83
CA LEU A 31 -14.42 -3.45 -8.89
C LEU A 31 -14.87 -4.79 -8.31
N ILE A 32 -14.32 -5.19 -7.18
CA ILE A 32 -14.69 -6.42 -6.49
C ILE A 32 -16.16 -6.38 -6.05
N VAL A 33 -16.58 -5.26 -5.44
CA VAL A 33 -17.97 -5.07 -5.03
C VAL A 33 -18.92 -5.16 -6.23
N MET A 34 -18.58 -4.46 -7.32
CA MET A 34 -19.39 -4.47 -8.55
C MET A 34 -19.47 -5.88 -9.14
N GLN A 35 -18.36 -6.63 -9.11
CA GLN A 35 -18.32 -7.97 -9.67
C GLN A 35 -19.17 -8.96 -8.86
N HIS A 36 -19.21 -8.79 -7.55
CA HIS A 36 -20.14 -9.58 -6.70
C HIS A 36 -21.59 -9.31 -7.07
N GLU A 37 -21.94 -8.07 -7.38
CA GLU A 37 -23.28 -7.72 -7.82
C GLU A 37 -23.61 -8.35 -9.17
N VAL A 38 -22.66 -8.37 -10.10
CA VAL A 38 -22.83 -9.02 -11.40
C VAL A 38 -23.10 -10.52 -11.21
N ILE A 39 -22.29 -11.17 -10.38
CA ILE A 39 -22.45 -12.60 -10.10
C ILE A 39 -23.85 -12.88 -9.49
N ALA A 40 -24.26 -12.05 -8.53
CA ALA A 40 -25.55 -12.20 -7.89
C ALA A 40 -26.71 -12.08 -8.89
N LYS A 41 -26.62 -11.13 -9.82
CA LYS A 41 -27.64 -10.93 -10.85
C LYS A 41 -27.68 -12.08 -11.85
N LEU A 42 -26.52 -12.58 -12.26
CA LEU A 42 -26.44 -13.73 -13.16
C LEU A 42 -27.02 -14.98 -12.50
N ASP A 43 -26.68 -15.20 -11.24
CA ASP A 43 -27.17 -16.36 -10.47
C ASP A 43 -28.68 -16.27 -10.29
N ALA A 44 -29.20 -15.11 -9.94
CA ALA A 44 -30.65 -14.90 -9.78
C ALA A 44 -31.41 -15.15 -11.09
N GLY A 45 -30.79 -14.86 -12.24
CA GLY A 45 -31.37 -15.13 -13.55
C GLY A 45 -31.15 -16.54 -14.07
N GLY A 46 -30.49 -17.39 -13.29
CA GLY A 46 -30.22 -18.78 -13.71
C GLY A 46 -29.10 -18.88 -14.75
N HIS A 47 -28.28 -17.85 -14.91
CA HIS A 47 -27.19 -17.82 -15.88
C HIS A 47 -25.92 -18.44 -15.30
N ASP A 48 -25.02 -18.88 -16.20
CA ASP A 48 -23.71 -19.38 -15.81
C ASP A 48 -22.86 -18.23 -15.25
N THR A 49 -22.29 -18.43 -14.06
CA THR A 49 -21.47 -17.43 -13.38
C THR A 49 -19.97 -17.69 -13.49
N SER A 50 -19.56 -18.72 -14.24
CA SER A 50 -18.16 -19.17 -14.28
C SER A 50 -17.19 -18.09 -14.77
N GLU A 51 -17.55 -17.39 -15.83
CA GLU A 51 -16.70 -16.33 -16.39
C GLU A 51 -16.60 -15.15 -15.44
N ALA A 52 -17.73 -14.75 -14.86
CA ALA A 52 -17.76 -13.65 -13.89
C ALA A 52 -16.96 -13.99 -12.63
N ALA A 53 -17.00 -15.26 -12.20
CA ALA A 53 -16.19 -15.73 -11.07
C ALA A 53 -14.71 -15.70 -11.37
N ARG A 54 -14.31 -16.04 -12.60
CA ARG A 54 -12.91 -15.94 -13.01
C ARG A 54 -12.43 -14.49 -13.02
N GLU A 55 -13.26 -13.58 -13.45
CA GLU A 55 -12.96 -12.15 -13.45
C GLU A 55 -12.77 -11.63 -12.01
N LEU A 56 -13.68 -12.05 -11.12
CA LEU A 56 -13.56 -11.72 -9.70
C LEU A 56 -12.22 -12.20 -9.12
N ALA A 57 -11.82 -13.43 -9.45
CA ALA A 57 -10.55 -13.98 -8.97
C ALA A 57 -9.34 -13.15 -9.43
N LYS A 58 -9.40 -12.59 -10.64
CA LYS A 58 -8.35 -11.68 -11.13
C LYS A 58 -8.28 -10.40 -10.30
N PHE A 59 -9.43 -9.80 -10.00
CA PHE A 59 -9.48 -8.60 -9.17
C PHE A 59 -8.98 -8.87 -7.76
N GLU A 60 -9.31 -10.03 -7.20
CA GLU A 60 -8.86 -10.42 -5.87
C GLU A 60 -7.33 -10.58 -5.82
N ARG A 61 -6.72 -11.13 -6.88
CA ARG A 61 -5.26 -11.25 -6.97
C ARG A 61 -4.59 -9.89 -7.04
N VAL A 62 -5.14 -8.96 -7.83
CA VAL A 62 -4.62 -7.59 -7.89
C VAL A 62 -4.71 -6.93 -6.53
N HIS A 63 -5.82 -7.14 -5.83
CA HIS A 63 -6.01 -6.61 -4.48
C HIS A 63 -4.94 -7.14 -3.51
N GLU A 64 -4.67 -8.44 -3.53
CA GLU A 64 -3.63 -9.04 -2.70
C GLU A 64 -2.25 -8.43 -2.97
N LEU A 65 -1.92 -8.22 -4.26
CA LEU A 65 -0.65 -7.60 -4.65
C LEU A 65 -0.57 -6.16 -4.15
N ASN A 66 -1.65 -5.40 -4.25
CA ASN A 66 -1.70 -4.02 -3.74
C ASN A 66 -1.53 -3.99 -2.23
N ILE A 67 -2.16 -4.91 -1.51
CA ILE A 67 -2.01 -5.01 -0.05
C ILE A 67 -0.57 -5.33 0.33
N ALA A 68 0.09 -6.25 -0.39
CA ALA A 68 1.48 -6.58 -0.16
C ALA A 68 2.40 -5.37 -0.42
N THR A 69 2.16 -4.64 -1.50
CA THR A 69 2.90 -3.42 -1.83
C THR A 69 2.72 -2.36 -0.74
N HIS A 70 1.49 -2.14 -0.30
CA HIS A 70 1.18 -1.23 0.81
C HIS A 70 1.98 -1.59 2.06
N ARG A 71 1.97 -2.86 2.43
CA ARG A 71 2.69 -3.34 3.61
C ARG A 71 4.19 -3.08 3.50
N ASN A 72 4.78 -3.33 2.33
CA ASN A 72 6.21 -3.10 2.10
C ASN A 72 6.58 -1.62 2.20
N ILE A 73 5.76 -0.74 1.62
CA ILE A 73 5.96 0.71 1.71
C ILE A 73 5.90 1.16 3.17
N MET A 74 4.91 0.69 3.91
CA MET A 74 4.76 1.05 5.32
C MET A 74 5.95 0.60 6.16
N ARG A 75 6.50 -0.59 5.88
CA ARG A 75 7.71 -1.07 6.55
C ARG A 75 8.90 -0.15 6.30
N GLU A 76 9.10 0.26 5.05
CA GLU A 76 10.21 1.16 4.70
C GLU A 76 10.03 2.52 5.36
N LEU A 77 8.82 3.07 5.34
CA LEU A 77 8.54 4.35 5.99
C LEU A 77 8.78 4.29 7.50
N THR A 78 8.35 3.20 8.13
CA THR A 78 8.58 2.98 9.55
C THR A 78 10.07 2.88 9.85
N ALA A 79 10.82 2.15 9.03
CA ALA A 79 12.26 2.01 9.20
C ALA A 79 12.98 3.35 9.09
N LEU A 80 12.59 4.20 8.14
CA LEU A 80 13.16 5.55 7.99
C LEU A 80 12.84 6.43 9.20
N ALA A 81 11.62 6.33 9.73
CA ALA A 81 11.20 7.09 10.90
C ALA A 81 12.01 6.67 12.14
N VAL A 82 12.23 5.37 12.33
CA VAL A 82 13.04 4.85 13.44
C VAL A 82 14.47 5.34 13.36
N VAL A 83 15.08 5.25 12.17
CA VAL A 83 16.46 5.72 11.95
C VAL A 83 16.58 7.21 12.26
N SER A 84 15.64 8.02 11.78
CA SER A 84 15.63 9.46 12.05
C SER A 84 15.51 9.76 13.55
N HIS A 85 14.65 9.04 14.24
CA HIS A 85 14.44 9.19 15.67
C HIS A 85 15.72 8.86 16.45
N LEU A 86 16.36 7.75 16.12
CA LEU A 86 17.59 7.33 16.76
C LEU A 86 18.71 8.36 16.55
N ARG A 87 18.83 8.93 15.36
CA ARG A 87 19.81 9.99 15.06
C ARG A 87 19.57 11.22 15.91
N GLN A 88 18.35 11.70 16.01
CA GLN A 88 18.00 12.84 16.82
C GLN A 88 18.30 12.63 18.29
N HIS A 89 17.96 11.45 18.79
CA HIS A 89 18.21 11.08 20.18
C HIS A 89 19.69 11.01 20.47
N ARG A 90 20.48 10.43 19.58
CA ARG A 90 21.94 10.36 19.70
C ARG A 90 22.58 11.73 19.70
N THR A 91 22.15 12.62 18.83
CA THR A 91 22.64 13.99 18.77
C THR A 91 22.35 14.75 20.06
N ARG A 92 21.17 14.61 20.62
CA ARG A 92 20.81 15.21 21.90
C ARG A 92 21.70 14.73 23.02
N ARG A 93 21.98 13.44 23.07
CA ARG A 93 22.83 12.84 24.09
C ARG A 93 24.23 13.44 24.06
N VAL A 94 24.79 13.57 22.87
CA VAL A 94 26.13 14.17 22.68
C VAL A 94 26.13 15.62 23.16
N ARG A 95 25.12 16.39 22.85
CA ARG A 95 25.01 17.78 23.29
C ARG A 95 24.95 17.91 24.80
N LEU A 96 24.27 17.03 25.48
CA LEU A 96 24.16 17.05 26.92
C LEU A 96 25.46 16.65 27.63
N MET A 97 26.33 15.89 26.96
CA MET A 97 27.61 15.47 27.49
C MET A 97 28.71 16.54 27.36
N VAL A 98 28.51 17.54 26.54
CA VAL A 98 29.46 18.62 26.34
C VAL A 98 29.06 19.84 27.17
#